data_133c75517b4f3614e1122984438daafb
#
_entry.id   133c75517b4f3614e1122984438daafb
#
_cell.length_a   1.000
_cell.length_b   1.000
_cell.length_c   1.000
_cell.angle_alpha   90.00
_cell.angle_beta   90.00
_cell.angle_gamma   90.00
#
_symmetry.space_group_name_H-M   'P 1'
#
loop_
_entity.id
_entity.type
_entity.pdbx_description
1 polymer ?
#
loop_
_entity_poly.entity_id
_entity_poly.type
_entity_poly.pdbx_seq_one_letter_code
_entity_poly.pdbx_strand_id
1 'polypeptide(L)'
;MKFSKRLFTKTVALAAICASVATASFAAPQGSFDSSEIHVTGQASRSVAPTYAILTLGITSENTNINAAKSNNDRIMSDLISRLSNLNVAKKDVYTSNISVSPTNDYQEGKRVNTGYRVSNLVTVKINNLDSVGKVVDAAVNAGANDINSLSFQNDTSQQLSDSLTCLLYTSPS
;
A
#
# COMPACT_ATOMS: atom_id res chain seq x y z
N MET A 1 -7.29 60.08 -17.55
CA MET A 1 -6.47 61.20 -18.01
C MET A 1 -5.37 60.60 -18.87
N LYS A 2 -5.53 60.65 -20.22
CA LYS A 2 -5.04 61.72 -21.13
C LYS A 2 -3.55 62.00 -20.86
N PHE A 3 -2.60 61.83 -21.71
CA PHE A 3 -2.28 62.32 -23.02
C PHE A 3 -0.88 61.76 -23.35
N SER A 4 -0.40 61.48 -24.43
CA SER A 4 -0.37 62.00 -25.79
C SER A 4 1.06 61.86 -26.34
N LYS A 5 1.22 61.14 -27.37
CA LYS A 5 1.60 61.53 -28.73
C LYS A 5 2.94 62.24 -28.95
N ARG A 6 3.60 61.71 -29.96
CA ARG A 6 4.24 62.29 -31.16
C ARG A 6 5.77 62.23 -31.11
N LEU A 7 6.29 61.52 -32.04
CA LEU A 7 6.64 61.89 -33.43
C LEU A 7 7.93 62.70 -33.48
N PHE A 8 8.94 62.19 -34.12
CA PHE A 8 9.57 62.86 -35.24
C PHE A 8 10.54 61.96 -35.99
N THR A 9 10.19 61.82 -37.25
CA THR A 9 10.94 61.44 -38.41
C THR A 9 12.25 62.21 -38.60
N LYS A 10 13.26 61.59 -39.15
CA LYS A 10 13.92 61.91 -40.43
C LYS A 10 15.26 61.23 -40.57
N THR A 11 15.30 60.32 -41.50
CA THR A 11 16.16 60.26 -42.69
C THR A 11 17.60 60.74 -42.53
N VAL A 12 18.54 59.86 -42.81
CA VAL A 12 19.50 60.02 -43.87
C VAL A 12 20.07 58.67 -44.29
N ALA A 13 19.95 58.38 -45.54
CA ALA A 13 20.61 57.29 -46.24
C ALA A 13 22.10 57.63 -46.37
N LEU A 14 22.93 56.66 -46.21
CA LEU A 14 24.13 56.55 -47.03
C LEU A 14 24.62 55.11 -47.09
N ALA A 15 24.81 54.71 -48.31
CA ALA A 15 25.36 53.49 -48.80
C ALA A 15 26.74 53.18 -48.22
N ALA A 16 27.05 51.91 -48.05
CA ALA A 16 28.15 51.33 -48.79
C ALA A 16 28.57 49.96 -48.24
N ILE A 17 28.50 49.01 -49.13
CA ILE A 17 29.55 48.04 -49.45
C ILE A 17 29.81 46.92 -48.48
N CYS A 18 29.29 45.77 -48.87
CA CYS A 18 29.93 44.45 -48.99
C CYS A 18 31.15 44.18 -48.12
N ALA A 19 30.93 43.35 -47.16
CA ALA A 19 31.90 42.29 -46.89
C ALA A 19 31.10 41.02 -46.58
N SER A 20 30.83 40.24 -47.61
CA SER A 20 30.36 38.87 -47.49
C SER A 20 31.47 38.02 -46.88
N VAL A 21 31.51 37.96 -45.55
CA VAL A 21 32.26 36.92 -44.89
C VAL A 21 31.40 35.66 -44.93
N ALA A 22 31.71 34.82 -45.89
CA ALA A 22 31.23 33.45 -45.90
C ALA A 22 31.76 32.74 -44.65
N THR A 23 30.96 32.73 -43.60
CA THR A 23 31.19 31.81 -42.48
C THR A 23 30.89 30.41 -43.00
N ALA A 24 31.94 29.72 -43.42
CA ALA A 24 31.87 28.27 -43.59
C ALA A 24 31.50 27.68 -42.22
N SER A 25 30.22 27.37 -42.03
CA SER A 25 29.78 26.55 -40.94
C SER A 25 30.38 25.17 -41.13
N PHE A 26 31.47 24.92 -40.44
CA PHE A 26 31.93 23.57 -40.22
C PHE A 26 30.85 22.88 -39.40
N ALA A 27 29.94 22.20 -40.04
CA ALA A 27 29.10 21.21 -39.39
C ALA A 27 30.05 20.10 -38.94
N ALA A 28 30.44 20.14 -37.66
CA ALA A 28 31.06 18.99 -37.04
C ALA A 28 30.05 17.84 -37.15
N PRO A 29 30.48 16.68 -37.63
CA PRO A 29 29.59 15.53 -37.59
C PRO A 29 29.28 15.27 -36.10
N GLN A 30 28.04 15.55 -35.68
CA GLN A 30 27.48 15.03 -34.43
C GLN A 30 27.36 13.53 -34.64
N GLY A 31 28.44 12.84 -34.30
CA GLY A 31 28.35 11.40 -34.10
C GLY A 31 27.36 11.17 -32.98
N SER A 32 26.13 10.78 -33.33
CA SER A 32 25.24 10.14 -32.43
C SER A 32 25.98 8.88 -31.98
N PHE A 33 26.57 8.95 -30.78
CA PHE A 33 26.95 7.75 -30.09
C PHE A 33 25.63 7.07 -29.74
N ASP A 34 25.22 6.18 -30.63
CA ASP A 34 24.15 5.22 -30.35
C ASP A 34 24.69 4.34 -29.24
N SER A 35 24.42 4.75 -28.01
CA SER A 35 24.76 3.97 -26.85
C SER A 35 23.88 2.73 -26.91
N SER A 36 24.46 1.63 -27.41
CA SER A 36 23.80 0.33 -27.37
C SER A 36 23.62 -0.04 -25.91
N GLU A 37 22.43 0.23 -25.39
CA GLU A 37 22.04 -0.13 -24.04
C GLU A 37 21.58 -1.59 -24.05
N ILE A 38 22.30 -2.43 -23.32
CA ILE A 38 21.93 -3.84 -23.15
C ILE A 38 21.10 -3.97 -21.88
N HIS A 39 19.80 -4.18 -22.03
CA HIS A 39 18.91 -4.51 -20.92
C HIS A 39 18.92 -6.01 -20.66
N VAL A 40 19.41 -6.39 -19.48
CA VAL A 40 19.43 -7.79 -19.04
C VAL A 40 18.50 -7.92 -17.84
N THR A 41 17.56 -8.85 -17.91
CA THR A 41 16.66 -9.17 -16.79
C THR A 41 16.99 -10.57 -16.28
N GLY A 42 17.40 -10.67 -15.03
CA GLY A 42 17.63 -11.92 -14.34
C GLY A 42 16.48 -12.21 -13.36
N GLN A 43 16.12 -13.47 -13.19
CA GLN A 43 15.16 -13.93 -12.19
C GLN A 43 15.78 -15.05 -11.36
N ALA A 44 15.65 -14.93 -10.04
CA ALA A 44 16.02 -16.00 -9.13
C ALA A 44 14.88 -16.21 -8.13
N SER A 45 14.59 -17.49 -7.82
CA SER A 45 13.57 -17.86 -6.84
C SER A 45 14.09 -18.95 -5.92
N ARG A 46 13.70 -18.88 -4.66
CA ARG A 46 14.00 -19.90 -3.66
C ARG A 46 12.77 -20.14 -2.80
N SER A 47 12.40 -21.41 -2.64
CA SER A 47 11.35 -21.79 -1.70
C SER A 47 11.92 -21.89 -0.30
N VAL A 48 11.23 -21.28 0.69
CA VAL A 48 11.61 -21.33 2.11
C VAL A 48 10.41 -21.72 2.94
N ALA A 49 10.66 -22.47 4.02
CA ALA A 49 9.61 -22.82 4.95
C ALA A 49 9.17 -21.56 5.73
N PRO A 50 7.87 -21.38 5.97
CA PRO A 50 7.36 -20.29 6.80
C PRO A 50 7.81 -20.46 8.25
N THR A 51 8.02 -19.33 8.95
CA THR A 51 8.38 -19.29 10.36
C THR A 51 7.27 -18.77 11.25
N TYR A 52 6.30 -18.04 10.68
CA TYR A 52 5.12 -17.54 11.38
C TYR A 52 3.93 -17.41 10.44
N ALA A 53 2.75 -17.25 11.02
CA ALA A 53 1.55 -16.93 10.27
C ALA A 53 0.94 -15.60 10.74
N ILE A 54 0.31 -14.89 9.81
CA ILE A 54 -0.50 -13.70 10.09
C ILE A 54 -1.94 -14.04 9.78
N LEU A 55 -2.77 -13.97 10.80
CA LEU A 55 -4.22 -14.14 10.71
C LEU A 55 -4.87 -12.76 10.85
N THR A 56 -5.68 -12.37 9.87
CA THR A 56 -6.50 -11.16 9.93
C THR A 56 -7.96 -11.57 9.99
N LEU A 57 -8.63 -11.13 11.04
CA LEU A 57 -10.04 -11.46 11.31
C LEU A 57 -10.85 -10.21 11.65
N GLY A 58 -12.14 -10.27 11.37
CA GLY A 58 -13.10 -9.22 11.65
C GLY A 58 -14.05 -9.63 12.77
N ILE A 59 -14.36 -8.67 13.62
CA ILE A 59 -15.40 -8.75 14.65
C ILE A 59 -16.44 -7.69 14.30
N THR A 60 -17.60 -8.11 13.85
CA THR A 60 -18.69 -7.21 13.49
C THR A 60 -19.87 -7.44 14.43
N SER A 61 -20.39 -6.35 15.00
CA SER A 61 -21.57 -6.33 15.87
C SER A 61 -22.56 -5.32 15.35
N GLU A 62 -23.84 -5.68 15.34
CA GLU A 62 -24.95 -4.80 14.93
C GLU A 62 -25.97 -4.65 16.06
N ASN A 63 -26.47 -3.43 16.21
CA ASN A 63 -27.56 -3.14 17.14
C ASN A 63 -28.27 -1.85 16.72
N THR A 64 -29.53 -1.70 17.10
CA THR A 64 -30.27 -0.44 16.93
C THR A 64 -29.67 0.71 17.74
N ASN A 65 -28.99 0.39 18.84
CA ASN A 65 -28.29 1.36 19.67
C ASN A 65 -26.76 1.23 19.46
N ILE A 66 -26.12 2.32 19.10
CA ILE A 66 -24.68 2.38 18.83
C ILE A 66 -23.82 1.95 20.04
N ASN A 67 -24.21 2.33 21.26
CA ASN A 67 -23.47 1.98 22.47
C ASN A 67 -23.57 0.48 22.76
N ALA A 68 -24.72 -0.13 22.49
CA ALA A 68 -24.91 -1.57 22.63
C ALA A 68 -24.09 -2.35 21.59
N ALA A 69 -24.07 -1.88 20.32
CA ALA A 69 -23.23 -2.47 19.29
C ALA A 69 -21.74 -2.43 19.67
N LYS A 70 -21.29 -1.25 20.14
CA LYS A 70 -19.90 -1.06 20.59
C LYS A 70 -19.56 -1.94 21.79
N SER A 71 -20.38 -1.94 22.83
CA SER A 71 -20.15 -2.73 24.03
C SER A 71 -20.06 -4.23 23.74
N ASN A 72 -20.92 -4.73 22.83
CA ASN A 72 -20.85 -6.13 22.40
C ASN A 72 -19.54 -6.43 21.65
N ASN A 73 -19.10 -5.52 20.77
CA ASN A 73 -17.84 -5.66 20.05
C ASN A 73 -16.64 -5.69 21.01
N ASP A 74 -16.60 -4.77 21.99
CA ASP A 74 -15.55 -4.69 23.00
C ASP A 74 -15.50 -5.97 23.86
N ARG A 75 -16.66 -6.55 24.21
CA ARG A 75 -16.75 -7.81 24.95
C ARG A 75 -16.15 -8.98 24.16
N ILE A 76 -16.51 -9.10 22.88
CA ILE A 76 -15.96 -10.14 21.99
C ILE A 76 -14.45 -9.97 21.87
N MET A 77 -13.97 -8.74 21.71
CA MET A 77 -12.54 -8.44 21.61
C MET A 77 -11.78 -8.85 22.90
N SER A 78 -12.34 -8.58 24.07
CA SER A 78 -11.76 -8.96 25.34
C SER A 78 -11.70 -10.48 25.52
N ASP A 79 -12.75 -11.19 25.13
CA ASP A 79 -12.79 -12.66 25.17
C ASP A 79 -11.78 -13.26 24.19
N LEU A 80 -11.68 -12.72 22.98
CA LEU A 80 -10.68 -13.10 21.98
C LEU A 80 -9.25 -12.98 22.55
N ILE A 81 -8.89 -11.82 23.09
CA ILE A 81 -7.55 -11.59 23.64
C ILE A 81 -7.25 -12.58 24.77
N SER A 82 -8.22 -12.86 25.62
CA SER A 82 -8.07 -13.81 26.72
C SER A 82 -7.81 -15.24 26.23
N ARG A 83 -8.56 -15.69 25.22
CA ARG A 83 -8.38 -17.02 24.61
C ARG A 83 -7.05 -17.14 23.89
N LEU A 84 -6.64 -16.10 23.14
CA LEU A 84 -5.35 -16.07 22.47
C LEU A 84 -4.18 -16.12 23.46
N SER A 85 -4.30 -15.42 24.59
CA SER A 85 -3.30 -15.48 25.68
C SER A 85 -3.13 -16.91 26.22
N ASN A 86 -4.21 -17.67 26.36
CA ASN A 86 -4.19 -19.07 26.79
C ASN A 86 -3.52 -20.00 25.77
N LEU A 87 -3.43 -19.57 24.50
CA LEU A 87 -2.71 -20.28 23.43
C LEU A 87 -1.27 -19.79 23.23
N ASN A 88 -0.72 -19.06 24.23
CA ASN A 88 0.62 -18.48 24.20
C ASN A 88 0.84 -17.46 23.06
N VAL A 89 -0.21 -16.82 22.57
CA VAL A 89 -0.09 -15.66 21.68
C VAL A 89 0.14 -14.42 22.54
N ALA A 90 1.28 -13.77 22.36
CA ALA A 90 1.63 -12.60 23.15
C ALA A 90 0.74 -11.41 22.78
N LYS A 91 0.39 -10.57 23.77
CA LYS A 91 -0.44 -9.36 23.52
C LYS A 91 0.16 -8.42 22.46
N LYS A 92 1.48 -8.34 22.36
CA LYS A 92 2.20 -7.55 21.34
C LYS A 92 1.99 -8.06 19.90
N ASP A 93 1.61 -9.33 19.77
CA ASP A 93 1.37 -10.01 18.48
C ASP A 93 -0.11 -9.91 18.07
N VAL A 94 -0.95 -9.24 18.86
CA VAL A 94 -2.37 -8.98 18.58
C VAL A 94 -2.58 -7.47 18.51
N TYR A 95 -2.99 -6.97 17.36
CA TYR A 95 -3.26 -5.54 17.18
C TYR A 95 -4.50 -5.30 16.33
N THR A 96 -5.20 -4.23 16.64
CA THR A 96 -6.35 -3.77 15.87
C THR A 96 -5.85 -2.96 14.67
N SER A 97 -6.18 -3.41 13.49
CA SER A 97 -5.79 -2.75 12.23
C SER A 97 -6.75 -1.64 11.84
N ASN A 98 -8.03 -1.80 12.15
CA ASN A 98 -9.08 -0.83 11.82
C ASN A 98 -10.28 -0.98 12.74
N ILE A 99 -10.91 0.16 13.08
CA ILE A 99 -12.22 0.23 13.76
C ILE A 99 -13.13 1.12 12.92
N SER A 100 -14.29 0.61 12.58
CA SER A 100 -15.32 1.34 11.82
C SER A 100 -16.66 1.28 12.53
N VAL A 101 -17.37 2.40 12.53
CA VAL A 101 -18.74 2.49 13.00
C VAL A 101 -19.56 3.13 11.90
N SER A 102 -20.59 2.44 11.44
CA SER A 102 -21.44 2.90 10.35
C SER A 102 -22.93 2.64 10.64
N PRO A 103 -23.84 3.52 10.19
CA PRO A 103 -25.25 3.25 10.26
C PRO A 103 -25.63 2.14 9.27
N THR A 104 -26.47 1.21 9.68
CA THR A 104 -27.13 0.25 8.82
C THR A 104 -28.45 0.84 8.33
N ASN A 105 -28.70 0.76 7.03
CA ASN A 105 -29.90 1.29 6.43
C ASN A 105 -30.57 0.23 5.57
N ASP A 106 -31.88 0.23 5.58
CA ASP A 106 -32.71 -0.58 4.71
C ASP A 106 -33.58 0.33 3.81
N TYR A 107 -34.07 -0.21 2.69
CA TYR A 107 -34.96 0.49 1.79
C TYR A 107 -36.38 -0.05 2.00
N GLN A 108 -37.22 0.77 2.60
CA GLN A 108 -38.63 0.48 2.80
C GLN A 108 -39.48 1.45 1.97
N GLU A 109 -40.32 0.93 1.10
CA GLU A 109 -41.18 1.72 0.20
C GLU A 109 -40.38 2.79 -0.61
N GLY A 110 -39.16 2.47 -1.04
CA GLY A 110 -38.29 3.39 -1.80
C GLY A 110 -37.60 4.48 -0.96
N LYS A 111 -37.78 4.47 0.37
CA LYS A 111 -37.09 5.39 1.30
C LYS A 111 -36.02 4.67 2.09
N ARG A 112 -34.88 5.37 2.28
CA ARG A 112 -33.82 4.88 3.12
C ARG A 112 -34.15 5.09 4.59
N VAL A 113 -34.28 3.99 5.33
CA VAL A 113 -34.59 3.98 6.77
C VAL A 113 -33.39 3.45 7.52
N ASN A 114 -32.96 4.17 8.57
CA ASN A 114 -31.90 3.67 9.45
C ASN A 114 -32.46 2.53 10.31
N THR A 115 -31.83 1.36 10.24
CA THR A 115 -32.20 0.15 10.98
C THR A 115 -31.30 -0.12 12.18
N GLY A 116 -30.19 0.60 12.31
CA GLY A 116 -29.26 0.43 13.41
C GLY A 116 -27.85 0.91 13.08
N TYR A 117 -26.92 0.34 13.81
CA TYR A 117 -25.50 0.65 13.69
C TYR A 117 -24.69 -0.64 13.64
N ARG A 118 -23.68 -0.63 12.77
CA ARG A 118 -22.68 -1.69 12.66
C ARG A 118 -21.34 -1.17 13.19
N VAL A 119 -20.75 -1.92 14.11
CA VAL A 119 -19.39 -1.71 14.61
C VAL A 119 -18.53 -2.86 14.11
N SER A 120 -17.50 -2.55 13.35
CA SER A 120 -16.54 -3.53 12.82
C SER A 120 -15.14 -3.24 13.33
N ASN A 121 -14.49 -4.30 13.80
CA ASN A 121 -13.12 -4.27 14.30
C ASN A 121 -12.30 -5.27 13.48
N LEU A 122 -11.24 -4.81 12.83
CA LEU A 122 -10.30 -5.67 12.12
C LEU A 122 -9.08 -5.90 12.98
N VAL A 123 -8.82 -7.16 13.30
CA VAL A 123 -7.75 -7.60 14.20
C VAL A 123 -6.75 -8.44 13.44
N THR A 124 -5.49 -8.14 13.63
CA THR A 124 -4.39 -8.93 13.08
C THR A 124 -3.64 -9.63 14.22
N VAL A 125 -3.40 -10.91 14.03
CA VAL A 125 -2.73 -11.79 14.99
C VAL A 125 -1.51 -12.41 14.33
N LYS A 126 -0.31 -12.18 14.89
CA LYS A 126 0.91 -12.88 14.50
C LYS A 126 1.03 -14.17 15.32
N ILE A 127 1.13 -15.30 14.63
CA ILE A 127 1.19 -16.63 15.23
C ILE A 127 2.57 -17.23 14.96
N ASN A 128 3.42 -17.26 15.97
CA ASN A 128 4.80 -17.74 15.85
C ASN A 128 4.89 -19.28 15.88
N ASN A 129 3.91 -19.97 16.47
CA ASN A 129 3.83 -21.42 16.44
C ASN A 129 2.81 -21.87 15.38
N LEU A 130 3.29 -22.36 14.25
CA LEU A 130 2.46 -22.76 13.13
C LEU A 130 1.52 -23.94 13.45
N ASP A 131 1.90 -24.82 14.36
CA ASP A 131 1.05 -25.95 14.79
C ASP A 131 -0.20 -25.50 15.57
N SER A 132 -0.15 -24.28 16.10
CA SER A 132 -1.27 -23.70 16.85
C SER A 132 -2.26 -22.90 15.98
N VAL A 133 -1.98 -22.70 14.70
CA VAL A 133 -2.80 -21.86 13.81
C VAL A 133 -4.27 -22.29 13.81
N GLY A 134 -4.55 -23.59 13.66
CA GLY A 134 -5.92 -24.11 13.71
C GLY A 134 -6.62 -23.78 15.03
N LYS A 135 -5.94 -24.01 16.17
CA LYS A 135 -6.48 -23.71 17.50
C LYS A 135 -6.75 -22.22 17.71
N VAL A 136 -5.91 -21.36 17.12
CA VAL A 136 -6.08 -19.88 17.16
C VAL A 136 -7.31 -19.48 16.37
N VAL A 137 -7.52 -20.05 15.19
CA VAL A 137 -8.71 -19.80 14.35
C VAL A 137 -9.97 -20.26 15.09
N ASP A 138 -9.96 -21.46 15.66
CA ASP A 138 -11.09 -21.99 16.44
C ASP A 138 -11.40 -21.12 17.66
N ALA A 139 -10.38 -20.66 18.37
CA ALA A 139 -10.52 -19.77 19.50
C ALA A 139 -11.12 -18.42 19.11
N ALA A 140 -10.74 -17.89 17.94
CA ALA A 140 -11.28 -16.65 17.41
C ALA A 140 -12.77 -16.77 17.05
N VAL A 141 -13.15 -17.83 16.36
CA VAL A 141 -14.56 -18.10 16.00
C VAL A 141 -15.38 -18.31 17.28
N ASN A 142 -14.89 -19.07 18.24
CA ASN A 142 -15.56 -19.33 19.51
C ASN A 142 -15.65 -18.07 20.41
N ALA A 143 -14.79 -17.07 20.23
CA ALA A 143 -14.91 -15.77 20.88
C ALA A 143 -15.99 -14.88 20.25
N GLY A 144 -16.39 -15.18 19.00
CA GLY A 144 -17.39 -14.43 18.26
C GLY A 144 -16.82 -13.64 17.08
N ALA A 145 -15.60 -13.92 16.64
CA ALA A 145 -15.12 -13.42 15.34
C ALA A 145 -15.98 -14.04 14.24
N ASN A 146 -16.52 -13.21 13.37
CA ASN A 146 -17.51 -13.61 12.37
C ASN A 146 -17.06 -13.33 10.93
N ASP A 147 -15.81 -12.86 10.77
CA ASP A 147 -15.20 -12.65 9.48
C ASP A 147 -13.71 -13.05 9.54
N ILE A 148 -13.27 -13.93 8.65
CA ILE A 148 -11.86 -14.32 8.52
C ILE A 148 -11.38 -13.80 7.18
N ASN A 149 -10.69 -12.66 7.23
CA ASN A 149 -10.26 -11.94 6.03
C ASN A 149 -9.08 -12.64 5.33
N SER A 150 -8.06 -13.02 6.08
CA SER A 150 -6.88 -13.67 5.51
C SER A 150 -6.08 -14.47 6.52
N LEU A 151 -5.45 -15.52 6.03
CA LEU A 151 -4.39 -16.24 6.72
C LEU A 151 -3.22 -16.36 5.75
N SER A 152 -2.06 -15.82 6.13
CA SER A 152 -0.85 -15.86 5.33
C SER A 152 0.32 -16.41 6.13
N PHE A 153 1.12 -17.25 5.49
CA PHE A 153 2.33 -17.83 6.07
C PHE A 153 3.55 -17.05 5.57
N GLN A 154 4.41 -16.63 6.48
CA GLN A 154 5.55 -15.76 6.18
C GLN A 154 6.83 -16.29 6.80
N ASN A 155 7.96 -15.75 6.35
CA ASN A 155 9.28 -16.07 6.85
C ASN A 155 10.01 -14.78 7.26
N ASP A 156 10.64 -14.79 8.44
CA ASP A 156 11.39 -13.64 8.97
C ASP A 156 12.70 -13.35 8.23
N THR A 157 13.19 -14.33 7.44
CA THR A 157 14.47 -14.22 6.70
C THR A 157 14.32 -13.63 5.29
N SER A 158 13.18 -13.04 4.95
CA SER A 158 12.91 -12.49 3.62
C SER A 158 13.97 -11.49 3.15
N GLN A 159 14.48 -10.63 4.03
CA GLN A 159 15.53 -9.65 3.70
C GLN A 159 16.86 -10.33 3.38
N GLN A 160 17.33 -11.25 4.23
CA GLN A 160 18.58 -11.99 4.02
C GLN A 160 18.52 -12.87 2.76
N LEU A 161 17.33 -13.39 2.44
CA LEU A 161 17.10 -14.14 1.23
C LEU A 161 17.16 -13.26 -0.01
N SER A 162 16.57 -12.07 0.04
CA SER A 162 16.65 -11.08 -1.05
C SER A 162 18.09 -10.74 -1.36
N ASP A 163 18.90 -10.48 -0.34
CA ASP A 163 20.32 -10.17 -0.49
C ASP A 163 21.10 -11.35 -1.11
N SER A 164 20.82 -12.58 -0.67
CA SER A 164 21.41 -13.80 -1.22
C SER A 164 21.04 -14.04 -2.68
N LEU A 165 19.77 -13.81 -3.05
CA LEU A 165 19.29 -13.95 -4.42
C LEU A 165 19.87 -12.89 -5.34
N THR A 166 20.04 -11.66 -4.86
CA THR A 166 20.70 -10.58 -5.59
C THR A 166 22.17 -10.96 -5.87
N CYS A 167 22.87 -11.49 -4.88
CA CYS A 167 24.24 -11.96 -5.06
C CYS A 167 24.35 -13.09 -6.11
N LEU A 168 23.42 -14.05 -6.10
CA LEU A 168 23.36 -15.14 -7.08
C LEU A 168 23.10 -14.63 -8.51
N LEU A 169 22.28 -13.60 -8.68
CA LEU A 169 22.04 -12.99 -9.98
C LEU A 169 23.30 -12.33 -10.57
N TYR A 170 24.14 -11.71 -9.72
CA TYR A 170 25.39 -11.08 -10.14
C TYR A 170 26.54 -12.06 -10.36
N THR A 171 26.52 -13.21 -9.69
CA THR A 171 27.63 -14.18 -9.72
C THR A 171 27.36 -15.39 -10.61
N SER A 172 26.15 -15.55 -11.14
CA SER A 172 25.82 -16.62 -12.08
C SER A 172 26.34 -16.27 -13.48
N PRO A 173 27.41 -16.92 -13.99
CA PRO A 173 27.81 -16.73 -15.37
C PRO A 173 26.73 -17.29 -16.28
N SER A 174 26.31 -16.51 -17.25
CA SER A 174 25.45 -16.90 -18.36
C SER A 174 26.14 -17.89 -19.30
#